data_ccfa0059f16d892078577ffca01395d7
#
_entry.id   ccfa0059f16d892078577ffca01395d7
#
_cell.length_a   1.000
_cell.length_b   1.000
_cell.length_c   1.000
_cell.angle_alpha   90.00
_cell.angle_beta   90.00
_cell.angle_gamma   90.00
#
_symmetry.space_group_name_H-M   'P 1'
#
loop_
_entity.id
_entity.type
_entity.pdbx_description
1 polymer ?
#
loop_
_entity_poly.entity_id
_entity_poly.type
_entity_poly.pdbx_seq_one_letter_code
_entity_poly.pdbx_strand_id
1 'polypeptide(L)'
;MTRAAAPLMREQKWGRFINMTSTSGLIGNVGQANYAAAKLGIFGLTKVTALDMARYNVTANCISPFAWTRMIGTIPTETETQKARVEKIKKLSPAHIAPVAAFLASDAAKDVTGQVFGVRGKEIMLFGHERPVMRVHDDAGWTVERLVEMFPGTLQHHLVPLVTSGQYFNYDPLV
;
A
#
# COMPACT_ATOMS: atom_id res chain seq x y z
N MET A 1 11.65 10.99 11.31
CA MET A 1 12.81 10.12 10.96
C MET A 1 13.31 10.43 9.55
N THR A 2 12.51 10.37 8.47
CA THR A 2 12.94 10.63 7.08
C THR A 2 13.72 11.95 6.95
N ARG A 3 13.18 13.08 7.47
CA ARG A 3 13.86 14.37 7.45
C ARG A 3 15.25 14.36 8.11
N ALA A 4 15.45 13.59 9.17
CA ALA A 4 16.72 13.51 9.87
C ALA A 4 17.74 12.59 9.17
N ALA A 5 17.28 11.51 8.55
CA ALA A 5 18.14 10.54 7.88
C ALA A 5 18.55 10.97 6.45
N ALA A 6 17.66 11.65 5.72
CA ALA A 6 17.88 12.00 4.32
C ALA A 6 19.17 12.81 4.06
N PRO A 7 19.55 13.82 4.86
CA PRO A 7 20.81 14.54 4.65
C PRO A 7 22.05 13.64 4.73
N LEU A 8 22.08 12.72 5.70
CA LEU A 8 23.20 11.77 5.88
C LEU A 8 23.28 10.79 4.71
N MET A 9 22.14 10.21 4.30
CA MET A 9 22.08 9.30 3.17
C MET A 9 22.47 9.99 1.86
N ARG A 10 22.10 11.26 1.70
CA ARG A 10 22.51 12.09 0.55
C ARG A 10 24.01 12.31 0.50
N GLU A 11 24.63 12.63 1.61
CA GLU A 11 26.06 12.87 1.72
C GLU A 11 26.87 11.62 1.39
N GLN A 12 26.48 10.46 1.96
CA GLN A 12 27.15 9.18 1.71
C GLN A 12 26.78 8.54 0.36
N LYS A 13 25.83 9.13 -0.40
CA LYS A 13 25.36 8.61 -1.72
C LYS A 13 24.88 7.16 -1.66
N TRP A 14 24.25 6.80 -0.56
CA TRP A 14 23.67 5.49 -0.32
C TRP A 14 22.63 5.57 0.81
N GLY A 15 21.51 4.89 0.64
CA GLY A 15 20.50 4.79 1.67
C GLY A 15 19.28 3.99 1.21
N ARG A 16 18.54 3.46 2.17
CA ARG A 16 17.33 2.64 1.93
C ARG A 16 16.26 3.02 2.94
N PHE A 17 15.21 3.69 2.48
CA PHE A 17 14.01 3.93 3.28
C PHE A 17 13.02 2.80 3.04
N ILE A 18 12.60 2.14 4.11
CA ILE A 18 11.57 1.10 4.09
C ILE A 18 10.48 1.50 5.07
N ASN A 19 9.38 2.00 4.56
CA ASN A 19 8.27 2.53 5.35
C ASN A 19 7.14 1.51 5.44
N MET A 20 6.45 1.46 6.58
CA MET A 20 5.32 0.54 6.80
C MET A 20 4.00 1.25 6.52
N THR A 21 3.35 0.91 5.40
CA THR A 21 1.99 1.33 5.06
C THR A 21 0.96 0.28 5.48
N SER A 22 -0.25 0.31 4.92
CA SER A 22 -1.30 -0.67 5.19
C SER A 22 -2.30 -0.73 4.04
N THR A 23 -2.90 -1.89 3.81
CA THR A 23 -4.05 -2.05 2.91
C THR A 23 -5.25 -1.19 3.33
N SER A 24 -5.34 -0.81 4.60
CA SER A 24 -6.36 0.16 5.05
C SER A 24 -6.20 1.53 4.39
N GLY A 25 -4.97 1.95 4.07
CA GLY A 25 -4.71 3.16 3.31
C GLY A 25 -4.77 2.95 1.80
N LEU A 26 -4.32 1.78 1.31
CA LEU A 26 -4.22 1.49 -0.13
C LEU A 26 -5.57 1.10 -0.75
N ILE A 27 -6.41 0.38 -0.01
CA ILE A 27 -7.71 -0.15 -0.47
C ILE A 27 -8.84 0.49 0.35
N GLY A 28 -8.75 0.41 1.68
CA GLY A 28 -9.74 0.94 2.60
C GLY A 28 -10.29 -0.11 3.58
N ASN A 29 -10.75 0.37 4.73
CA ASN A 29 -11.51 -0.42 5.71
C ASN A 29 -12.50 0.49 6.45
N VAL A 30 -13.67 -0.04 6.78
CA VAL A 30 -14.69 0.68 7.52
C VAL A 30 -14.18 1.09 8.91
N GLY A 31 -14.48 2.30 9.35
CA GLY A 31 -14.13 2.80 10.68
C GLY A 31 -12.67 3.19 10.90
N GLN A 32 -11.83 3.18 9.85
CA GLN A 32 -10.38 3.44 9.95
C GLN A 32 -9.92 4.71 9.23
N ALA A 33 -10.74 5.74 9.13
CA ALA A 33 -10.44 6.94 8.34
C ALA A 33 -9.11 7.62 8.73
N ASN A 34 -8.86 7.84 10.02
CA ASN A 34 -7.62 8.43 10.53
C ASN A 34 -6.39 7.54 10.27
N TYR A 35 -6.54 6.23 10.51
CA TYR A 35 -5.47 5.26 10.27
C TYR A 35 -5.17 5.12 8.77
N ALA A 36 -6.20 5.03 7.93
CA ALA A 36 -6.08 4.97 6.48
C ALA A 36 -5.38 6.22 5.92
N ALA A 37 -5.80 7.42 6.36
CA ALA A 37 -5.16 8.67 5.97
C ALA A 37 -3.67 8.70 6.34
N ALA A 38 -3.31 8.29 7.57
CA ALA A 38 -1.93 8.22 8.02
C ALA A 38 -1.10 7.22 7.18
N LYS A 39 -1.65 6.03 6.91
CA LYS A 39 -0.94 4.98 6.16
C LYS A 39 -0.82 5.28 4.67
N LEU A 40 -1.82 5.91 4.05
CA LEU A 40 -1.70 6.40 2.67
C LEU A 40 -0.74 7.59 2.59
N GLY A 41 -0.72 8.48 3.60
CA GLY A 41 0.24 9.57 3.71
C GLY A 41 1.70 9.08 3.76
N ILE A 42 1.97 7.96 4.44
CA ILE A 42 3.30 7.31 4.42
C ILE A 42 3.68 6.88 3.00
N PHE A 43 2.75 6.34 2.22
CA PHE A 43 3.02 6.00 0.82
C PHE A 43 3.30 7.24 -0.03
N GLY A 44 2.51 8.32 0.14
CA GLY A 44 2.78 9.60 -0.51
C GLY A 44 4.18 10.14 -0.19
N LEU A 45 4.54 10.17 1.10
CA LEU A 45 5.88 10.54 1.56
C LEU A 45 6.97 9.68 0.90
N THR A 46 6.75 8.37 0.82
CA THR A 46 7.71 7.43 0.21
C THR A 46 7.93 7.72 -1.26
N LYS A 47 6.85 7.97 -2.04
CA LYS A 47 6.96 8.33 -3.46
C LYS A 47 7.79 9.61 -3.67
N VAL A 48 7.51 10.64 -2.89
CA VAL A 48 8.25 11.92 -2.99
C VAL A 48 9.71 11.73 -2.55
N THR A 49 9.96 11.01 -1.45
CA THR A 49 11.32 10.69 -1.01
C THR A 49 12.09 9.91 -2.08
N ALA A 50 11.46 8.96 -2.75
CA ALA A 50 12.07 8.20 -3.85
C ALA A 50 12.50 9.11 -5.01
N LEU A 51 11.64 10.07 -5.40
CA LEU A 51 11.95 11.04 -6.45
C LEU A 51 13.07 12.01 -6.04
N ASP A 52 13.00 12.60 -4.85
CA ASP A 52 13.96 13.58 -4.36
C ASP A 52 15.36 12.98 -4.17
N MET A 53 15.42 11.70 -3.79
CA MET A 53 16.66 11.04 -3.38
C MET A 53 17.28 10.16 -4.47
N ALA A 54 16.60 9.93 -5.60
CA ALA A 54 17.06 9.05 -6.69
C ALA A 54 18.48 9.38 -7.16
N ARG A 55 18.79 10.66 -7.38
CA ARG A 55 20.12 11.12 -7.84
C ARG A 55 21.25 10.88 -6.84
N TYR A 56 20.94 10.47 -5.63
CA TYR A 56 21.91 10.20 -4.57
C TYR A 56 22.07 8.70 -4.27
N ASN A 57 21.56 7.83 -5.14
CA ASN A 57 21.59 6.37 -4.96
C ASN A 57 20.86 5.94 -3.66
N VAL A 58 19.78 6.65 -3.30
CA VAL A 58 18.94 6.35 -2.14
C VAL A 58 17.57 5.90 -2.65
N THR A 59 17.13 4.74 -2.21
CA THR A 59 15.80 4.22 -2.52
C THR A 59 14.82 4.42 -1.37
N ALA A 60 13.54 4.50 -1.70
CA ALA A 60 12.46 4.56 -0.71
C ALA A 60 11.29 3.69 -1.17
N ASN A 61 10.90 2.71 -0.37
CA ASN A 61 9.82 1.76 -0.65
C ASN A 61 8.90 1.59 0.54
N CYS A 62 7.71 1.05 0.30
CA CYS A 62 6.75 0.70 1.34
C CYS A 62 6.56 -0.82 1.43
N ILE A 63 6.32 -1.30 2.65
CA ILE A 63 5.74 -2.61 2.90
C ILE A 63 4.35 -2.44 3.52
N SER A 64 3.36 -3.15 2.99
CA SER A 64 2.03 -3.33 3.58
C SER A 64 1.97 -4.73 4.19
N PRO A 65 2.25 -4.87 5.50
CA PRO A 65 2.36 -6.17 6.15
C PRO A 65 1.01 -6.73 6.55
N PHE A 66 0.87 -8.06 6.41
CA PHE A 66 -0.17 -8.85 7.05
C PHE A 66 0.49 -9.74 8.10
N ALA A 67 0.30 -9.42 9.37
CA ALA A 67 0.94 -10.17 10.44
C ALA A 67 0.04 -10.24 11.67
N TRP A 68 0.04 -11.40 12.32
CA TRP A 68 -0.57 -11.54 13.64
C TRP A 68 0.26 -10.81 14.68
N THR A 69 -0.39 -9.91 15.41
CA THR A 69 0.23 -9.14 16.49
C THR A 69 -0.70 -9.12 17.69
N ARG A 70 -0.20 -8.69 18.85
CA ARG A 70 -1.01 -8.51 20.07
C ARG A 70 -2.25 -7.62 19.85
N MET A 71 -2.15 -6.64 18.96
CA MET A 71 -3.28 -5.75 18.63
C MET A 71 -4.40 -6.47 17.88
N ILE A 72 -4.06 -7.43 17.00
CA ILE A 72 -5.04 -8.22 16.27
C ILE A 72 -5.67 -9.29 17.17
N GLY A 73 -4.98 -9.67 18.25
CA GLY A 73 -5.47 -10.62 19.25
C GLY A 73 -6.74 -10.19 20.01
N THR A 74 -7.21 -8.95 19.81
CA THR A 74 -8.47 -8.43 20.35
C THR A 74 -9.70 -8.69 19.47
N ILE A 75 -9.54 -9.38 18.33
CA ILE A 75 -10.67 -9.75 17.45
C ILE A 75 -11.64 -10.66 18.22
N PRO A 76 -12.95 -10.34 18.23
CA PRO A 76 -13.95 -11.21 18.87
C PRO A 76 -13.91 -12.63 18.30
N THR A 77 -14.05 -13.63 19.18
CA THR A 77 -14.06 -15.06 18.84
C THR A 77 -15.33 -15.74 19.35
N GLU A 78 -16.46 -15.08 19.19
CA GLU A 78 -17.75 -15.54 19.72
C GLU A 78 -18.36 -16.66 18.87
N THR A 79 -18.10 -16.67 17.55
CA THR A 79 -18.64 -17.66 16.63
C THR A 79 -17.54 -18.63 16.14
N GLU A 80 -17.92 -19.85 15.74
CA GLU A 80 -16.99 -20.84 15.18
C GLU A 80 -16.29 -20.31 13.91
N THR A 81 -17.00 -19.55 13.07
CA THR A 81 -16.44 -18.91 11.88
C THR A 81 -15.35 -17.88 12.24
N GLN A 82 -15.59 -17.09 13.30
CA GLN A 82 -14.59 -16.14 13.80
C GLN A 82 -13.38 -16.85 14.37
N LYS A 83 -13.57 -17.92 15.15
CA LYS A 83 -12.47 -18.74 15.67
C LYS A 83 -11.64 -19.33 14.55
N ALA A 84 -12.26 -19.98 13.55
CA ALA A 84 -11.57 -20.55 12.41
C ALA A 84 -10.75 -19.50 11.63
N ARG A 85 -11.31 -18.28 11.45
CA ARG A 85 -10.61 -17.16 10.83
C ARG A 85 -9.39 -16.73 11.65
N VAL A 86 -9.54 -16.60 12.97
CA VAL A 86 -8.44 -16.21 13.87
C VAL A 86 -7.31 -17.22 13.82
N GLU A 87 -7.61 -18.53 13.84
CA GLU A 87 -6.59 -19.59 13.74
C GLU A 87 -5.78 -19.50 12.42
N LYS A 88 -6.42 -19.13 11.31
CA LYS A 88 -5.72 -18.89 10.05
C LYS A 88 -4.81 -17.67 10.11
N ILE A 89 -5.31 -16.57 10.67
CA ILE A 89 -4.57 -15.30 10.78
C ILE A 89 -3.39 -15.45 11.75
N LYS A 90 -3.49 -16.26 12.82
CA LYS A 90 -2.38 -16.54 13.76
C LYS A 90 -1.14 -17.10 13.07
N LYS A 91 -1.30 -17.78 11.94
CA LYS A 91 -0.17 -18.31 11.16
C LYS A 91 0.61 -17.24 10.40
N LEU A 92 0.06 -16.03 10.26
CA LEU A 92 0.74 -14.89 9.64
C LEU A 92 1.81 -14.31 10.57
N SER A 93 2.94 -14.99 10.65
CA SER A 93 4.06 -14.54 11.49
C SER A 93 4.66 -13.22 10.99
N PRO A 94 5.00 -12.27 11.87
CA PRO A 94 5.80 -11.10 11.49
C PRO A 94 7.15 -11.46 10.85
N ALA A 95 7.68 -12.65 11.11
CA ALA A 95 8.92 -13.14 10.51
C ALA A 95 8.86 -13.22 8.98
N HIS A 96 7.67 -13.38 8.39
CA HIS A 96 7.50 -13.39 6.93
C HIS A 96 7.80 -12.02 6.28
N ILE A 97 7.75 -10.93 7.05
CA ILE A 97 8.02 -9.58 6.55
C ILE A 97 9.53 -9.32 6.42
N ALA A 98 10.33 -9.92 7.32
CA ALA A 98 11.75 -9.64 7.44
C ALA A 98 12.57 -9.90 6.15
N PRO A 99 12.36 -10.99 5.39
CA PRO A 99 13.10 -11.23 4.14
C PRO A 99 12.89 -10.11 3.11
N VAL A 100 11.64 -9.60 2.96
CA VAL A 100 11.35 -8.50 2.03
C VAL A 100 12.00 -7.21 2.49
N ALA A 101 11.97 -6.92 3.77
CA ALA A 101 12.65 -5.75 4.32
C ALA A 101 14.18 -5.85 4.13
N ALA A 102 14.77 -7.01 4.39
CA ALA A 102 16.20 -7.25 4.18
C ALA A 102 16.60 -7.13 2.70
N PHE A 103 15.80 -7.68 1.77
CA PHE A 103 16.00 -7.52 0.33
C PHE A 103 15.99 -6.04 -0.05
N LEU A 104 14.95 -5.28 0.34
CA LEU A 104 14.83 -3.86 0.02
C LEU A 104 15.95 -3.01 0.65
N ALA A 105 16.57 -3.48 1.74
CA ALA A 105 17.70 -2.83 2.38
C ALA A 105 19.05 -3.15 1.70
N SER A 106 19.11 -4.15 0.85
CA SER A 106 20.32 -4.62 0.21
C SER A 106 20.65 -3.89 -1.11
N ASP A 107 21.85 -4.10 -1.61
CA ASP A 107 22.26 -3.61 -2.93
C ASP A 107 21.58 -4.33 -4.10
N ALA A 108 21.06 -5.53 -3.86
CA ALA A 108 20.25 -6.26 -4.85
C ALA A 108 18.96 -5.51 -5.25
N ALA A 109 18.48 -4.61 -4.37
CA ALA A 109 17.29 -3.77 -4.60
C ALA A 109 17.64 -2.31 -5.00
N LYS A 110 18.87 -2.05 -5.48
CA LYS A 110 19.31 -0.67 -5.81
C LYS A 110 18.43 0.06 -6.83
N ASP A 111 17.81 -0.69 -7.74
CA ASP A 111 16.92 -0.16 -8.79
C ASP A 111 15.44 -0.25 -8.42
N VAL A 112 15.11 -0.70 -7.19
CA VAL A 112 13.75 -0.81 -6.67
C VAL A 112 13.46 0.41 -5.81
N THR A 113 12.66 1.34 -6.30
CA THR A 113 12.30 2.56 -5.55
C THR A 113 10.87 3.02 -5.86
N GLY A 114 10.24 3.69 -4.90
CA GLY A 114 8.88 4.20 -5.00
C GLY A 114 7.79 3.13 -4.95
N GLN A 115 8.11 1.87 -4.66
CA GLN A 115 7.19 0.74 -4.76
C GLN A 115 6.50 0.41 -3.44
N VAL A 116 5.39 -0.34 -3.53
CA VAL A 116 4.66 -0.89 -2.38
C VAL A 116 4.55 -2.40 -2.50
N PHE A 117 5.09 -3.11 -1.52
CA PHE A 117 5.02 -4.56 -1.42
C PHE A 117 4.04 -4.99 -0.34
N GLY A 118 3.01 -5.76 -0.70
CA GLY A 118 2.20 -6.50 0.27
C GLY A 118 2.90 -7.80 0.65
N VAL A 119 2.93 -8.11 1.95
CA VAL A 119 3.50 -9.39 2.44
C VAL A 119 2.48 -10.08 3.31
N ARG A 120 1.99 -11.25 2.87
CA ARG A 120 0.93 -12.02 3.53
C ARG A 120 1.31 -13.50 3.62
N GLY A 121 1.89 -13.90 4.74
CA GLY A 121 2.47 -15.23 4.86
C GLY A 121 3.60 -15.41 3.85
N LYS A 122 3.48 -16.40 2.98
CA LYS A 122 4.44 -16.69 1.89
C LYS A 122 4.15 -15.94 0.58
N GLU A 123 3.13 -15.09 0.57
CA GLU A 123 2.74 -14.31 -0.60
C GLU A 123 3.42 -12.94 -0.57
N ILE A 124 3.98 -12.53 -1.71
CA ILE A 124 4.48 -11.18 -1.95
C ILE A 124 3.69 -10.59 -3.12
N MET A 125 3.11 -9.43 -2.91
CA MET A 125 2.30 -8.72 -3.89
C MET A 125 2.94 -7.37 -4.19
N LEU A 126 2.94 -6.95 -5.44
CA LEU A 126 3.30 -5.61 -5.84
C LEU A 126 2.02 -4.82 -6.11
N PHE A 127 1.82 -3.72 -5.37
CA PHE A 127 0.68 -2.83 -5.61
C PHE A 127 0.93 -1.91 -6.79
N GLY A 128 -0.06 -1.77 -7.66
CA GLY A 128 -0.05 -0.77 -8.72
C GLY A 128 -0.10 0.66 -8.16
N HIS A 129 0.45 1.60 -8.91
CA HIS A 129 0.37 3.02 -8.58
C HIS A 129 -0.87 3.66 -9.20
N GLU A 130 -1.44 4.62 -8.49
CA GLU A 130 -2.49 5.49 -9.00
C GLU A 130 -2.01 6.25 -10.26
N ARG A 131 -2.68 6.03 -11.37
CA ARG A 131 -2.46 6.70 -12.65
C ARG A 131 -3.81 6.94 -13.31
N PRO A 132 -3.98 8.01 -14.10
CA PRO A 132 -5.18 8.16 -14.93
C PRO A 132 -5.34 6.96 -15.86
N VAL A 133 -6.50 6.30 -15.81
CA VAL A 133 -6.84 5.16 -16.66
C VAL A 133 -7.62 5.59 -17.91
N MET A 134 -8.25 6.76 -17.86
CA MET A 134 -9.03 7.34 -18.95
C MET A 134 -8.90 8.87 -18.93
N ARG A 135 -8.96 9.49 -20.10
CA ARG A 135 -9.03 10.93 -20.28
C ARG A 135 -10.11 11.26 -21.31
N VAL A 136 -10.93 12.22 -20.99
CA VAL A 136 -11.92 12.81 -21.89
C VAL A 136 -11.65 14.29 -22.06
N HIS A 137 -12.02 14.86 -23.19
CA HIS A 137 -11.80 16.26 -23.53
C HIS A 137 -13.06 16.86 -24.15
N ASP A 138 -13.29 18.14 -23.94
CA ASP A 138 -14.33 18.94 -24.58
C ASP A 138 -13.77 20.33 -24.88
N ASP A 139 -13.75 20.70 -26.16
CA ASP A 139 -13.17 21.96 -26.64
C ASP A 139 -13.93 23.21 -26.11
N ALA A 140 -15.22 23.08 -25.83
CA ALA A 140 -16.04 24.17 -25.30
C ALA A 140 -16.01 24.23 -23.75
N GLY A 141 -15.31 23.28 -23.09
CA GLY A 141 -15.31 23.12 -21.65
C GLY A 141 -16.51 22.32 -21.13
N TRP A 142 -16.47 21.97 -19.85
CA TRP A 142 -17.46 21.11 -19.22
C TRP A 142 -18.56 21.91 -18.53
N THR A 143 -19.81 21.56 -18.81
CA THR A 143 -20.99 21.91 -18.00
C THR A 143 -21.51 20.65 -17.29
N VAL A 144 -22.40 20.82 -16.32
CA VAL A 144 -23.02 19.68 -15.61
C VAL A 144 -23.79 18.80 -16.60
N GLU A 145 -24.54 19.41 -17.52
CA GLU A 145 -25.37 18.72 -18.52
C GLU A 145 -24.48 17.85 -19.45
N ARG A 146 -23.37 18.42 -19.95
CA ARG A 146 -22.41 17.68 -20.78
C ARG A 146 -21.74 16.54 -20.05
N LEU A 147 -21.44 16.71 -18.76
CA LEU A 147 -20.90 15.63 -17.93
C LEU A 147 -21.92 14.51 -17.73
N VAL A 148 -23.19 14.84 -17.47
CA VAL A 148 -24.28 13.84 -17.33
C VAL A 148 -24.45 13.02 -18.62
N GLU A 149 -24.36 13.64 -19.79
CA GLU A 149 -24.46 12.97 -21.08
C GLU A 149 -23.25 12.07 -21.38
N MET A 150 -22.05 12.58 -21.13
CA MET A 150 -20.79 11.91 -21.50
C MET A 150 -20.42 10.77 -20.55
N PHE A 151 -20.64 10.94 -19.23
CA PHE A 151 -20.10 10.07 -18.19
C PHE A 151 -20.49 8.59 -18.34
N PRO A 152 -21.77 8.22 -18.63
CA PRO A 152 -22.18 6.82 -18.76
C PRO A 152 -21.46 6.06 -19.88
N GLY A 153 -21.18 6.75 -20.99
CA GLY A 153 -20.51 6.15 -22.15
C GLY A 153 -18.99 6.11 -22.07
N THR A 154 -18.38 6.73 -21.04
CA THR A 154 -16.92 6.90 -20.96
C THR A 154 -16.39 6.53 -19.57
N LEU A 155 -16.27 7.49 -18.67
CA LEU A 155 -15.60 7.33 -17.37
C LEU A 155 -16.26 6.27 -16.47
N GLN A 156 -17.58 6.07 -16.57
CA GLN A 156 -18.31 5.12 -15.72
C GLN A 156 -17.77 3.70 -15.84
N HIS A 157 -17.31 3.28 -17.01
CA HIS A 157 -16.78 1.92 -17.24
C HIS A 157 -15.42 1.68 -16.57
N HIS A 158 -14.75 2.75 -16.14
CA HIS A 158 -13.42 2.70 -15.51
C HIS A 158 -13.49 2.91 -14.00
N LEU A 159 -14.69 3.04 -13.43
CA LEU A 159 -14.82 3.18 -11.97
C LEU A 159 -14.35 1.93 -11.26
N VAL A 160 -13.51 2.12 -10.24
CA VAL A 160 -13.03 1.02 -9.40
C VAL A 160 -14.09 0.69 -8.34
N PRO A 161 -14.51 -0.58 -8.22
CA PRO A 161 -15.45 -0.98 -7.18
C PRO A 161 -14.93 -0.64 -5.78
N LEU A 162 -15.78 -0.04 -4.95
CA LEU A 162 -15.45 0.25 -3.57
C LEU A 162 -15.58 -1.01 -2.72
N VAL A 163 -14.46 -1.61 -2.35
CA VAL A 163 -14.38 -2.79 -1.51
C VAL A 163 -13.44 -2.55 -0.33
N THR A 164 -13.65 -3.27 0.78
CA THR A 164 -12.69 -3.27 1.88
C THR A 164 -11.49 -4.16 1.59
N SER A 165 -10.37 -3.95 2.27
CA SER A 165 -9.21 -4.84 2.12
C SER A 165 -9.53 -6.29 2.50
N GLY A 166 -10.46 -6.52 3.44
CA GLY A 166 -10.92 -7.87 3.80
C GLY A 166 -11.77 -8.54 2.72
N GLN A 167 -12.52 -7.77 1.93
CA GLN A 167 -13.27 -8.28 0.77
C GLN A 167 -12.35 -8.56 -0.41
N TYR A 168 -11.33 -7.72 -0.62
CA TYR A 168 -10.34 -7.91 -1.68
C TYR A 168 -9.50 -9.18 -1.41
N PHE A 169 -9.01 -9.36 -0.18
CA PHE A 169 -8.24 -10.54 0.26
C PHE A 169 -9.14 -11.58 0.94
N ASN A 170 -10.21 -12.01 0.26
CA ASN A 170 -11.22 -12.94 0.80
C ASN A 170 -10.83 -14.41 0.73
N TYR A 171 -9.61 -14.73 0.33
CA TYR A 171 -9.03 -16.06 0.25
C TYR A 171 -8.07 -16.35 1.41
N ASP A 172 -7.81 -17.63 1.66
CA ASP A 172 -6.90 -18.04 2.72
C ASP A 172 -5.44 -17.67 2.40
N PRO A 173 -4.66 -17.17 3.40
CA PRO A 173 -3.26 -16.89 3.18
C PRO A 173 -2.45 -18.18 2.97
N LEU A 174 -1.46 -18.10 2.10
CA LEU A 174 -0.44 -19.16 1.97
C LEU A 174 0.56 -19.06 3.13
N VAL A 175 0.55 -20.04 4.03
CA VAL A 175 1.35 -20.07 5.26
C VAL A 175 2.16 -21.36 5.40
#